data_350de066534a1ce4f06dead8b3879a11
#
_entry.id   350de066534a1ce4f06dead8b3879a11
#
_cell.length_a   1.000
_cell.length_b   1.000
_cell.length_c   1.000
_cell.angle_alpha   90.00
_cell.angle_beta   90.00
_cell.angle_gamma   90.00
#
_symmetry.space_group_name_H-M   'P 1'
#
loop_
_entity.id
_entity.type
_entity.pdbx_description
1 polymer ?
#
loop_
_entity_poly.entity_id
_entity_poly.type
_entity_poly.pdbx_seq_one_letter_code
_entity_poly.pdbx_strand_id
1 'polypeptide(L)'
;MGMGFTVLFPVLAPLGRELGLQDFQITSIISISSLTVFLSSPHWGRLSDRYGRRRVMLIGVFGFSLGTIIFNTVLNLGLSGWLLGTPLFISLVLARMTHAALMSAGMPAATAYMADITDVSNRTKGMGAAGAANNIGSILGPALAGLAVISLLAPLWTIAVLAFLNGLFILKFLPESPHNSGEHR
;
A
#
# COMPACT_ATOMS: atom_id res chain seq x y z
N MET A 1 2.49 5.90 -2.08
CA MET A 1 2.07 4.52 -2.46
C MET A 1 2.97 3.92 -3.53
N GLY A 2 3.42 4.67 -4.54
CA GLY A 2 4.34 4.17 -5.57
C GLY A 2 5.57 3.45 -5.01
N MET A 3 6.24 4.03 -4.02
CA MET A 3 7.40 3.44 -3.35
C MET A 3 7.13 2.02 -2.79
N GLY A 4 5.96 1.80 -2.19
CA GLY A 4 5.63 0.51 -1.60
C GLY A 4 5.47 -0.63 -2.62
N PHE A 5 4.96 -0.32 -3.81
CA PHE A 5 4.87 -1.30 -4.88
C PHE A 5 6.24 -1.69 -5.43
N THR A 6 7.09 -0.70 -5.68
CA THR A 6 8.37 -0.89 -6.36
C THR A 6 9.44 -1.54 -5.48
N VAL A 7 9.35 -1.41 -4.14
CA VAL A 7 10.26 -2.11 -3.22
C VAL A 7 9.94 -3.59 -3.10
N LEU A 8 8.66 -3.97 -3.20
CA LEU A 8 8.26 -5.35 -2.98
C LEU A 8 8.90 -6.32 -3.99
N PHE A 9 8.88 -5.96 -5.28
CA PHE A 9 9.34 -6.85 -6.34
C PHE A 9 10.79 -7.32 -6.18
N PRO A 10 11.78 -6.41 -6.00
CA PRO A 10 13.17 -6.83 -5.85
C PRO A 10 13.45 -7.58 -4.55
N VAL A 11 12.60 -7.41 -3.52
CA VAL A 11 12.79 -8.04 -2.20
C VAL A 11 12.07 -9.39 -2.10
N LEU A 12 10.89 -9.53 -2.69
CA LEU A 12 10.07 -10.73 -2.53
C LEU A 12 10.67 -11.96 -3.25
N ALA A 13 11.29 -11.79 -4.39
CA ALA A 13 11.84 -12.92 -5.14
C ALA A 13 13.04 -13.58 -4.43
N PRO A 14 14.06 -12.84 -3.96
CA PRO A 14 15.14 -13.42 -3.14
C PRO A 14 14.63 -14.04 -1.85
N LEU A 15 13.76 -13.33 -1.11
CA LEU A 15 13.16 -13.83 0.14
C LEU A 15 12.35 -15.11 -0.08
N GLY A 16 11.56 -15.16 -1.13
CA GLY A 16 10.76 -16.34 -1.44
C GLY A 16 11.62 -17.58 -1.68
N ARG A 17 12.74 -17.42 -2.40
CA ARG A 17 13.69 -18.52 -2.63
C ARG A 17 14.40 -18.95 -1.35
N GLU A 18 14.78 -18.01 -0.49
CA GLU A 18 15.38 -18.31 0.81
C GLU A 18 14.40 -19.07 1.73
N LEU A 19 13.11 -18.78 1.63
CA LEU A 19 12.03 -19.46 2.34
C LEU A 19 11.64 -20.81 1.69
N GLY A 20 12.31 -21.24 0.61
CA GLY A 20 12.02 -22.48 -0.11
C GLY A 20 10.73 -22.45 -0.92
N LEU A 21 10.20 -21.26 -1.22
CA LEU A 21 9.02 -21.11 -2.08
C LEU A 21 9.39 -21.29 -3.54
N GLN A 22 8.51 -21.98 -4.27
CA GLN A 22 8.63 -22.13 -5.72
C GLN A 22 8.29 -20.82 -6.43
N ASP A 23 8.87 -20.57 -7.61
CA ASP A 23 8.61 -19.36 -8.40
C ASP A 23 7.11 -19.18 -8.72
N PHE A 24 6.37 -20.27 -8.92
CA PHE A 24 4.91 -20.25 -9.07
C PHE A 24 4.20 -19.70 -7.83
N GLN A 25 4.63 -20.09 -6.62
CA GLN A 25 4.06 -19.61 -5.36
C GLN A 25 4.32 -18.12 -5.17
N ILE A 26 5.55 -17.67 -5.45
CA ILE A 26 5.93 -16.25 -5.38
C ILE A 26 5.07 -15.42 -6.34
N THR A 27 4.93 -15.87 -7.59
CA THR A 27 4.12 -15.20 -8.60
C THR A 27 2.64 -15.20 -8.24
N SER A 28 2.14 -16.29 -7.65
CA SER A 28 0.76 -16.39 -7.18
C SER A 28 0.44 -15.37 -6.09
N ILE A 29 1.35 -15.14 -5.13
CA ILE A 29 1.18 -14.11 -4.08
C ILE A 29 0.97 -12.73 -4.71
N ILE A 30 1.76 -12.40 -5.74
CA ILE A 30 1.67 -11.11 -6.45
C ILE A 30 0.34 -11.02 -7.23
N SER A 31 -0.01 -12.07 -7.98
CA SER A 31 -1.20 -12.11 -8.82
C SER A 31 -2.49 -11.99 -8.00
N ILE A 32 -2.59 -12.76 -6.90
CA ILE A 32 -3.74 -12.71 -5.99
C ILE A 32 -3.84 -11.32 -5.33
N SER A 33 -2.70 -10.72 -4.97
CA SER A 33 -2.68 -9.35 -4.42
C SER A 33 -3.23 -8.34 -5.43
N SER A 34 -2.82 -8.42 -6.69
CA SER A 34 -3.27 -7.53 -7.76
C SER A 34 -4.77 -7.69 -8.02
N LEU A 35 -5.26 -8.93 -8.04
CA LEU A 35 -6.69 -9.23 -8.15
C LEU A 35 -7.47 -8.65 -6.97
N THR A 36 -6.94 -8.77 -5.75
CA THR A 36 -7.56 -8.20 -4.55
C THR A 36 -7.66 -6.68 -4.64
N VAL A 37 -6.61 -5.98 -5.09
CA VAL A 37 -6.64 -4.53 -5.33
C VAL A 37 -7.73 -4.18 -6.35
N PHE A 38 -7.79 -4.90 -7.48
CA PHE A 38 -8.77 -4.67 -8.53
C PHE A 38 -10.21 -4.79 -8.00
N LEU A 39 -10.52 -5.85 -7.27
CA LEU A 39 -11.85 -6.09 -6.72
C LEU A 39 -12.22 -5.12 -5.58
N SER A 40 -11.25 -4.70 -4.77
CA SER A 40 -11.48 -3.84 -3.60
C SER A 40 -11.56 -2.35 -3.95
N SER A 41 -10.82 -1.88 -4.96
CA SER A 41 -10.75 -0.46 -5.33
C SER A 41 -12.11 0.21 -5.59
N PRO A 42 -13.07 -0.39 -6.32
CA PRO A 42 -14.38 0.23 -6.54
C PRO A 42 -15.21 0.37 -5.27
N HIS A 43 -15.03 -0.54 -4.30
CA HIS A 43 -15.71 -0.45 -3.00
C HIS A 43 -15.18 0.73 -2.19
N TRP A 44 -13.87 0.91 -2.14
CA TRP A 44 -13.25 2.03 -1.47
C TRP A 44 -13.56 3.38 -2.13
N GLY A 45 -13.67 3.43 -3.45
CA GLY A 45 -14.14 4.61 -4.16
C GLY A 45 -15.52 5.06 -3.66
N ARG A 46 -16.50 4.16 -3.65
CA ARG A 46 -17.86 4.43 -3.13
C ARG A 46 -17.88 4.78 -1.64
N LEU A 47 -17.07 4.10 -0.82
CA LEU A 47 -16.95 4.46 0.59
C LEU A 47 -16.36 5.87 0.76
N SER A 48 -15.40 6.24 -0.05
CA SER A 48 -14.79 7.56 -0.06
C SER A 48 -15.79 8.68 -0.39
N ASP A 49 -16.72 8.41 -1.34
CA ASP A 49 -17.82 9.33 -1.64
C ASP A 49 -18.78 9.49 -0.45
N ARG A 50 -19.06 8.40 0.28
CA ARG A 50 -20.04 8.37 1.35
C ARG A 50 -19.51 8.85 2.71
N TYR A 51 -18.31 8.45 3.08
CA TYR A 51 -17.75 8.66 4.43
C TYR A 51 -16.69 9.75 4.49
N GLY A 52 -16.30 10.32 3.35
CA GLY A 52 -15.30 11.37 3.24
C GLY A 52 -13.96 10.89 2.71
N ARG A 53 -13.33 11.73 1.90
CA ARG A 53 -12.09 11.42 1.18
C ARG A 53 -10.94 11.18 2.14
N ARG A 54 -10.74 12.08 3.11
CA ARG A 54 -9.66 12.01 4.08
C ARG A 54 -9.73 10.75 4.94
N ARG A 55 -10.92 10.38 5.42
CA ARG A 55 -11.10 9.19 6.26
C ARG A 55 -10.69 7.92 5.54
N VAL A 56 -11.16 7.73 4.31
CA VAL A 56 -10.84 6.54 3.52
C VAL A 56 -9.37 6.53 3.10
N MET A 57 -8.79 7.67 2.80
CA MET A 57 -7.34 7.79 2.54
C MET A 57 -6.51 7.38 3.76
N LEU A 58 -6.91 7.78 4.98
CA LEU A 58 -6.24 7.36 6.21
C LEU A 58 -6.33 5.86 6.44
N ILE A 59 -7.49 5.23 6.18
CA ILE A 59 -7.65 3.77 6.20
C ILE A 59 -6.66 3.13 5.24
N GLY A 60 -6.52 3.65 4.02
CA GLY A 60 -5.58 3.15 3.04
C GLY A 60 -4.11 3.25 3.48
N VAL A 61 -3.71 4.37 4.06
CA VAL A 61 -2.31 4.60 4.46
C VAL A 61 -1.96 3.82 5.73
N PHE A 62 -2.81 3.84 6.76
CA PHE A 62 -2.58 3.02 7.95
C PHE A 62 -2.75 1.53 7.67
N GLY A 63 -3.72 1.16 6.81
CA GLY A 63 -3.90 -0.20 6.34
C GLY A 63 -2.70 -0.72 5.56
N PHE A 64 -2.06 0.13 4.75
CA PHE A 64 -0.79 -0.20 4.11
C PHE A 64 0.31 -0.48 5.13
N SER A 65 0.49 0.40 6.12
CA SER A 65 1.49 0.20 7.18
C SER A 65 1.24 -1.09 7.97
N LEU A 66 0.02 -1.28 8.47
CA LEU A 66 -0.38 -2.46 9.22
C LEU A 66 -0.24 -3.75 8.40
N GLY A 67 -0.71 -3.73 7.16
CA GLY A 67 -0.59 -4.88 6.25
C GLY A 67 0.86 -5.23 5.95
N THR A 68 1.74 -4.23 5.81
CA THR A 68 3.19 -4.45 5.65
C THR A 68 3.78 -5.06 6.91
N ILE A 69 3.40 -4.60 8.10
CA ILE A 69 3.84 -5.17 9.39
C ILE A 69 3.42 -6.65 9.49
N ILE A 70 2.16 -6.96 9.21
CA ILE A 70 1.65 -8.34 9.23
C ILE A 70 2.44 -9.21 8.25
N PHE A 71 2.63 -8.74 7.02
CA PHE A 71 3.37 -9.48 6.00
C PHE A 71 4.81 -9.74 6.41
N ASN A 72 5.51 -8.72 6.95
CA ASN A 72 6.86 -8.84 7.48
C ASN A 72 6.95 -9.82 8.65
N THR A 73 5.96 -9.83 9.52
CA THR A 73 5.92 -10.77 10.65
C THR A 73 5.82 -12.20 10.14
N VAL A 74 4.99 -12.47 9.14
CA VAL A 74 4.87 -13.80 8.53
C VAL A 74 6.18 -14.21 7.85
N LEU A 75 6.84 -13.29 7.12
CA LEU A 75 8.15 -13.55 6.52
C LEU A 75 9.20 -13.86 7.58
N ASN A 76 9.22 -13.12 8.69
CA ASN A 76 10.15 -13.35 9.80
C ASN A 76 9.94 -14.73 10.45
N LEU A 77 8.68 -15.13 10.67
CA LEU A 77 8.35 -16.47 11.16
C LEU A 77 8.82 -17.58 10.20
N GLY A 78 8.74 -17.32 8.89
CA GLY A 78 9.29 -18.23 7.88
C GLY A 78 10.81 -18.32 7.96
N LEU A 79 11.52 -17.18 7.99
CA LEU A 79 12.99 -17.14 8.09
C LEU A 79 13.51 -17.76 9.40
N SER A 80 12.75 -17.63 10.49
CA SER A 80 13.07 -18.23 11.79
C SER A 80 12.78 -19.73 11.86
N GLY A 81 12.22 -20.33 10.80
CA GLY A 81 11.88 -21.75 10.75
C GLY A 81 10.62 -22.16 11.52
N TRP A 82 9.88 -21.20 12.10
CA TRP A 82 8.64 -21.48 12.83
C TRP A 82 7.47 -21.82 11.90
N LEU A 83 7.48 -21.30 10.69
CA LEU A 83 6.42 -21.48 9.70
C LEU A 83 7.05 -21.88 8.36
N LEU A 84 6.78 -23.07 7.87
CA LEU A 84 7.42 -23.62 6.67
C LEU A 84 6.40 -24.23 5.70
N GLY A 85 6.79 -24.37 4.44
CA GLY A 85 6.02 -25.09 3.42
C GLY A 85 4.64 -24.48 3.14
N THR A 86 3.63 -25.33 3.01
CA THR A 86 2.26 -24.90 2.66
C THR A 86 1.63 -23.93 3.67
N PRO A 87 1.75 -24.14 5.01
CA PRO A 87 1.26 -23.15 5.99
C PRO A 87 1.88 -21.77 5.82
N LEU A 88 3.18 -21.66 5.54
CA LEU A 88 3.84 -20.40 5.27
C LEU A 88 3.26 -19.74 4.02
N PHE A 89 3.14 -20.48 2.92
CA PHE A 89 2.58 -19.97 1.66
C PHE A 89 1.16 -19.42 1.86
N ILE A 90 0.27 -20.17 2.51
CA ILE A 90 -1.11 -19.72 2.77
C ILE A 90 -1.11 -18.46 3.64
N SER A 91 -0.30 -18.42 4.70
CA SER A 91 -0.20 -17.25 5.57
C SER A 91 0.30 -16.01 4.83
N LEU A 92 1.28 -16.15 3.93
CA LEU A 92 1.77 -15.07 3.08
C LEU A 92 0.69 -14.57 2.11
N VAL A 93 -0.07 -15.48 1.50
CA VAL A 93 -1.20 -15.11 0.61
C VAL A 93 -2.24 -14.31 1.39
N LEU A 94 -2.68 -14.79 2.57
CA LEU A 94 -3.68 -14.11 3.39
C LEU A 94 -3.19 -12.74 3.88
N ALA A 95 -1.95 -12.65 4.34
CA ALA A 95 -1.34 -11.39 4.75
C ALA A 95 -1.28 -10.38 3.58
N ARG A 96 -0.93 -10.85 2.38
CA ARG A 96 -0.92 -10.01 1.17
C ARG A 96 -2.29 -9.60 0.70
N MET A 97 -3.28 -10.49 0.77
CA MET A 97 -4.68 -10.14 0.45
C MET A 97 -5.19 -9.05 1.39
N THR A 98 -4.97 -9.22 2.71
CA THR A 98 -5.36 -8.22 3.71
C THR A 98 -4.67 -6.88 3.45
N HIS A 99 -3.35 -6.90 3.22
CA HIS A 99 -2.60 -5.71 2.85
C HIS A 99 -3.16 -5.05 1.58
N ALA A 100 -3.36 -5.82 0.51
CA ALA A 100 -3.86 -5.34 -0.77
C ALA A 100 -5.27 -4.73 -0.66
N ALA A 101 -6.16 -5.38 0.09
CA ALA A 101 -7.52 -4.89 0.32
C ALA A 101 -7.54 -3.53 1.04
N LEU A 102 -6.74 -3.38 2.10
CA LEU A 102 -6.67 -2.14 2.87
C LEU A 102 -5.98 -1.01 2.10
N MET A 103 -4.81 -1.29 1.51
CA MET A 103 -4.05 -0.27 0.79
C MET A 103 -4.78 0.27 -0.44
N SER A 104 -5.66 -0.54 -1.06
CA SER A 104 -6.42 -0.14 -2.25
C SER A 104 -7.39 1.02 -1.98
N ALA A 105 -7.67 1.35 -0.71
CA ALA A 105 -8.44 2.53 -0.32
C ALA A 105 -7.73 3.86 -0.63
N GLY A 106 -6.40 3.88 -0.58
CA GLY A 106 -5.63 5.11 -0.60
C GLY A 106 -5.63 5.85 -1.93
N MET A 107 -5.43 5.14 -3.05
CA MET A 107 -5.33 5.78 -4.38
C MET A 107 -6.65 6.41 -4.85
N PRO A 108 -7.79 5.70 -4.84
CA PRO A 108 -9.05 6.32 -5.24
C PRO A 108 -9.40 7.54 -4.39
N ALA A 109 -9.25 7.43 -3.07
CA ALA A 109 -9.56 8.53 -2.15
C ALA A 109 -8.62 9.74 -2.35
N ALA A 110 -7.32 9.52 -2.56
CA ALA A 110 -6.35 10.60 -2.81
C ALA A 110 -6.63 11.30 -4.15
N THR A 111 -6.93 10.54 -5.20
CA THR A 111 -7.26 11.10 -6.51
C THR A 111 -8.55 11.92 -6.46
N ALA A 112 -9.57 11.40 -5.81
CA ALA A 112 -10.83 12.11 -5.62
C ALA A 112 -10.65 13.37 -4.74
N TYR A 113 -9.87 13.28 -3.66
CA TYR A 113 -9.53 14.44 -2.82
C TYR A 113 -8.86 15.56 -3.64
N MET A 114 -7.86 15.22 -4.47
CA MET A 114 -7.21 16.19 -5.36
C MET A 114 -8.18 16.82 -6.35
N ALA A 115 -9.13 16.05 -6.89
CA ALA A 115 -10.15 16.58 -7.78
C ALA A 115 -11.11 17.54 -7.08
N ASP A 116 -11.43 17.28 -5.80
CA ASP A 116 -12.36 18.08 -5.00
C ASP A 116 -11.74 19.43 -4.57
N ILE A 117 -10.42 19.48 -4.29
CA ILE A 117 -9.73 20.70 -3.84
C ILE A 117 -9.16 21.55 -4.98
N THR A 118 -9.24 21.08 -6.23
CA THR A 118 -8.71 21.79 -7.39
C THR A 118 -9.83 22.33 -8.26
N ASP A 119 -9.76 23.61 -8.62
CA ASP A 119 -10.67 24.21 -9.60
C ASP A 119 -10.55 23.52 -10.96
N VAL A 120 -11.63 23.57 -11.75
CA VAL A 120 -11.70 22.94 -13.09
C VAL A 120 -10.52 23.37 -13.97
N SER A 121 -10.12 24.64 -13.93
CA SER A 121 -8.99 25.20 -14.70
C SER A 121 -7.62 24.67 -14.26
N ASN A 122 -7.45 24.27 -13.00
CA ASN A 122 -6.20 23.79 -12.40
C ASN A 122 -6.19 22.29 -12.15
N ARG A 123 -7.29 21.56 -12.43
CA ARG A 123 -7.43 20.11 -12.16
C ARG A 123 -6.32 19.30 -12.80
N THR A 124 -5.97 19.58 -14.05
CA THR A 124 -4.88 18.89 -14.77
C THR A 124 -3.53 19.09 -14.06
N LYS A 125 -3.26 20.31 -13.57
CA LYS A 125 -2.02 20.59 -12.81
C LYS A 125 -1.99 19.85 -11.46
N GLY A 126 -3.11 19.86 -10.72
CA GLY A 126 -3.23 19.15 -9.45
C GLY A 126 -3.04 17.63 -9.61
N MET A 127 -3.70 17.04 -10.59
CA MET A 127 -3.57 15.62 -10.92
C MET A 127 -2.15 15.27 -11.39
N GLY A 128 -1.53 16.15 -12.19
CA GLY A 128 -0.14 16.02 -12.63
C GLY A 128 0.84 16.05 -11.45
N ALA A 129 0.65 16.95 -10.48
CA ALA A 129 1.48 17.03 -9.28
C ALA A 129 1.34 15.75 -8.42
N ALA A 130 0.12 15.24 -8.24
CA ALA A 130 -0.11 13.98 -7.52
C ALA A 130 0.55 12.79 -8.25
N GLY A 131 0.46 12.74 -9.57
CA GLY A 131 1.14 11.73 -10.39
C GLY A 131 2.66 11.83 -10.28
N ALA A 132 3.22 13.02 -10.35
CA ALA A 132 4.66 13.27 -10.19
C ALA A 132 5.15 12.81 -8.80
N ALA A 133 4.43 13.14 -7.73
CA ALA A 133 4.76 12.70 -6.37
C ALA A 133 4.75 11.18 -6.25
N ASN A 134 3.77 10.50 -6.86
CA ASN A 134 3.72 9.03 -6.89
C ASN A 134 4.90 8.43 -7.66
N ASN A 135 5.27 9.02 -8.81
CA ASN A 135 6.40 8.58 -9.62
C ASN A 135 7.75 8.78 -8.91
N ILE A 136 7.95 9.92 -8.22
CA ILE A 136 9.13 10.12 -7.36
C ILE A 136 9.22 9.01 -6.31
N GLY A 137 8.10 8.67 -5.66
CA GLY A 137 8.05 7.54 -4.74
C GLY A 137 8.46 6.22 -5.40
N SER A 138 8.01 5.98 -6.63
CA SER A 138 8.35 4.76 -7.39
C SER A 138 9.84 4.68 -7.76
N ILE A 139 10.49 5.81 -8.01
CA ILE A 139 11.93 5.90 -8.28
C ILE A 139 12.73 5.66 -7.00
N LEU A 140 12.27 6.20 -5.86
CA LEU A 140 12.95 6.01 -4.58
C LEU A 140 12.78 4.60 -3.99
N GLY A 141 11.75 3.85 -4.44
CA GLY A 141 11.49 2.49 -3.98
C GLY A 141 12.71 1.56 -4.14
N PRO A 142 13.24 1.35 -5.36
CA PRO A 142 14.42 0.52 -5.57
C PRO A 142 15.64 0.96 -4.77
N ALA A 143 15.83 2.27 -4.54
CA ALA A 143 16.90 2.77 -3.69
C ALA A 143 16.77 2.30 -2.23
N LEU A 144 15.53 2.26 -1.71
CA LEU A 144 15.25 1.69 -0.39
C LEU A 144 15.45 0.16 -0.36
N ALA A 145 15.22 -0.54 -1.48
CA ALA A 145 15.52 -1.96 -1.54
C ALA A 145 17.01 -2.27 -1.30
N GLY A 146 17.91 -1.31 -1.54
CA GLY A 146 19.33 -1.40 -1.18
C GLY A 146 19.58 -1.63 0.32
N LEU A 147 18.64 -1.26 1.21
CA LEU A 147 18.72 -1.58 2.65
C LEU A 147 18.67 -3.09 2.92
N ALA A 148 18.30 -3.91 1.93
CA ALA A 148 18.37 -5.37 2.04
C ALA A 148 19.80 -5.89 2.31
N VAL A 149 20.82 -5.09 2.05
CA VAL A 149 22.22 -5.39 2.43
C VAL A 149 22.38 -5.47 3.95
N ILE A 150 21.61 -4.71 4.72
CA ILE A 150 21.62 -4.71 6.18
C ILE A 150 20.79 -5.89 6.72
N SER A 151 19.60 -6.06 6.19
CA SER A 151 18.67 -7.15 6.48
C SER A 151 17.66 -7.26 5.35
N LEU A 152 17.34 -8.47 4.93
CA LEU A 152 16.35 -8.72 3.86
C LEU A 152 14.98 -8.08 4.14
N LEU A 153 14.61 -7.94 5.40
CA LEU A 153 13.36 -7.32 5.82
C LEU A 153 13.46 -5.80 6.09
N ALA A 154 14.67 -5.23 6.15
CA ALA A 154 14.88 -3.82 6.46
C ALA A 154 14.12 -2.86 5.52
N PRO A 155 14.10 -3.05 4.19
CA PRO A 155 13.34 -2.21 3.28
C PRO A 155 11.85 -2.16 3.60
N LEU A 156 11.28 -3.32 3.94
CA LEU A 156 9.85 -3.45 4.21
C LEU A 156 9.48 -2.82 5.57
N TRP A 157 10.31 -2.96 6.59
CA TRP A 157 10.13 -2.26 7.86
C TRP A 157 10.22 -0.74 7.70
N THR A 158 11.19 -0.27 6.93
CA THR A 158 11.36 1.16 6.64
C THR A 158 10.11 1.73 5.98
N ILE A 159 9.53 1.03 4.99
CA ILE A 159 8.32 1.47 4.31
C ILE A 159 7.11 1.47 5.25
N ALA A 160 6.99 0.47 6.13
CA ALA A 160 5.90 0.42 7.10
C ALA A 160 5.94 1.65 8.02
N VAL A 161 7.12 2.02 8.50
CA VAL A 161 7.32 3.21 9.35
C VAL A 161 7.03 4.49 8.57
N LEU A 162 7.56 4.64 7.36
CA LEU A 162 7.30 5.81 6.52
C LEU A 162 5.81 5.98 6.19
N ALA A 163 5.10 4.88 5.91
CA ALA A 163 3.67 4.90 5.68
C ALA A 163 2.91 5.32 6.94
N PHE A 164 3.30 4.82 8.11
CA PHE A 164 2.70 5.21 9.38
C PHE A 164 2.88 6.71 9.65
N LEU A 165 4.11 7.23 9.51
CA LEU A 165 4.42 8.65 9.67
C LEU A 165 3.62 9.52 8.67
N ASN A 166 3.50 9.07 7.42
CA ASN A 166 2.66 9.74 6.43
C ASN A 166 1.18 9.74 6.85
N GLY A 167 0.68 8.65 7.42
CA GLY A 167 -0.68 8.60 7.99
C GLY A 167 -0.88 9.63 9.11
N LEU A 168 0.09 9.77 10.02
CA LEU A 168 0.06 10.78 11.07
C LEU A 168 0.11 12.20 10.50
N PHE A 169 0.91 12.43 9.45
CA PHE A 169 0.98 13.71 8.77
C PHE A 169 -0.38 14.08 8.14
N ILE A 170 -1.02 13.16 7.43
CA ILE A 170 -2.34 13.35 6.86
C ILE A 170 -3.38 13.62 7.97
N LEU A 171 -3.31 12.85 9.05
CA LEU A 171 -4.22 13.03 10.20
C LEU A 171 -4.11 14.41 10.83
N LYS A 172 -2.91 14.97 10.91
CA LYS A 172 -2.67 16.25 11.57
C LYS A 172 -2.91 17.45 10.66
N PHE A 173 -2.52 17.37 9.39
CA PHE A 173 -2.43 18.54 8.51
C PHE A 173 -3.45 18.58 7.39
N LEU A 174 -4.05 17.46 7.01
CA LEU A 174 -4.96 17.42 5.88
C LEU A 174 -6.41 17.60 6.36
N PRO A 175 -7.13 18.69 5.99
CA PRO A 175 -8.55 18.84 6.30
C PRO A 175 -9.41 17.86 5.49
N GLU A 176 -10.68 17.68 5.85
CA GLU A 176 -11.63 16.94 5.01
C GLU A 176 -11.94 17.75 3.74
N SER A 177 -12.26 17.06 2.62
CA SER A 177 -12.58 17.75 1.37
C SER A 177 -13.93 18.46 1.46
N PRO A 178 -14.10 19.61 0.79
CA PRO A 178 -15.35 20.37 0.83
C PRO A 178 -16.58 19.62 0.26
N HIS A 179 -16.35 18.58 -0.53
CA HIS A 179 -17.43 17.81 -1.17
C HIS A 179 -18.37 17.09 -0.16
N ASN A 180 -17.93 16.89 1.08
CA ASN A 180 -18.73 16.19 2.11
C ASN A 180 -19.48 17.15 3.06
N SER A 181 -19.52 18.43 2.76
CA SER A 181 -20.20 19.43 3.62
C SER A 181 -21.67 19.62 3.26
N GLY A 182 -22.40 18.58 2.92
CA GLY A 182 -23.85 18.56 3.01
C GLY A 182 -24.64 18.85 1.74
N GLU A 183 -24.66 17.95 0.78
CA GLU A 183 -25.73 17.83 -0.20
C GLU A 183 -26.25 16.39 -0.30
N HIS A 184 -26.71 15.86 0.81
CA HIS A 184 -27.70 14.80 0.86
C HIS A 184 -28.80 15.21 1.82
N ARG A 185 -29.63 16.15 1.36
CA ARG A 185 -31.02 16.30 1.80
C ARG A 185 -31.93 15.80 0.70
#